data_4815d28ce0e8719d119ae5b8359b0a96
#
_entry.id   4815d28ce0e8719d119ae5b8359b0a96
#
_cell.length_a   1.000
_cell.length_b   1.000
_cell.length_c   1.000
_cell.angle_alpha   90.00
_cell.angle_beta   90.00
_cell.angle_gamma   90.00
#
_symmetry.space_group_name_H-M   'P 1'
#
loop_
_entity.id
_entity.type
_entity.pdbx_description
1 polymer ?
#
loop_
_entity_poly.entity_id
_entity_poly.type
_entity_poly.pdbx_seq_one_letter_code
_entity_poly.pdbx_strand_id
1 'polypeptide(L)'
;MVIKIELFDSAKHHRTDFCCGQVSLDNYIRRQASQDMKRKVSTVFVLIDDTDLRFNILGYYTLSSYTIEIENLKQSFAKKLPRYPQLPATLLGRLAIDNQQKGKGFGEIMLFDALKKAIAVSKQIASLAVIAEALDENAANFYIKYGFQKFNQDSMKLYLPMKSIEDLLKS
;
A
#
# COMPACT_ATOMS: atom_id res chain seq x y z
N MET A 1 -16.07 16.07 8.93
CA MET A 1 -15.63 14.74 8.50
C MET A 1 -14.59 14.21 9.48
N VAL A 2 -14.80 13.03 10.04
CA VAL A 2 -13.88 12.40 10.97
C VAL A 2 -13.26 11.19 10.25
N ILE A 3 -12.04 11.35 9.74
CA ILE A 3 -11.39 10.33 8.94
C ILE A 3 -10.79 9.24 9.83
N LYS A 4 -11.01 8.00 9.47
CA LYS A 4 -10.54 6.82 10.19
C LYS A 4 -10.09 5.75 9.20
N ILE A 5 -9.02 5.04 9.54
CA ILE A 5 -8.57 3.88 8.76
C ILE A 5 -8.74 2.65 9.64
N GLU A 6 -9.42 1.62 9.11
CA GLU A 6 -9.66 0.38 9.84
C GLU A 6 -9.67 -0.82 8.90
N LEU A 7 -9.63 -2.02 9.45
CA LEU A 7 -9.72 -3.25 8.67
C LEU A 7 -11.04 -3.29 7.89
N PHE A 8 -10.95 -3.70 6.63
CA PHE A 8 -12.14 -3.87 5.81
C PHE A 8 -13.03 -4.96 6.38
N ASP A 9 -14.32 -4.64 6.52
CA ASP A 9 -15.37 -5.55 6.97
C ASP A 9 -16.53 -5.44 5.98
N SER A 10 -16.77 -6.50 5.21
CA SER A 10 -17.79 -6.48 4.17
C SER A 10 -19.22 -6.33 4.74
N ALA A 11 -19.41 -6.66 6.02
CA ALA A 11 -20.70 -6.46 6.67
C ALA A 11 -20.94 -5.02 7.12
N LYS A 12 -19.88 -4.25 7.30
CA LYS A 12 -19.95 -2.86 7.80
C LYS A 12 -19.80 -1.83 6.70
N HIS A 13 -18.81 -2.00 5.82
CA HIS A 13 -18.40 -0.96 4.88
C HIS A 13 -19.16 -1.03 3.57
N HIS A 14 -19.69 0.11 3.15
CA HIS A 14 -20.42 0.22 1.88
C HIS A 14 -19.42 0.45 0.74
N ARG A 15 -19.36 -0.52 -0.18
CA ARG A 15 -18.35 -0.56 -1.26
C ARG A 15 -18.93 -0.43 -2.66
N THR A 16 -20.24 -0.50 -2.79
CA THR A 16 -20.91 -0.58 -4.11
C THR A 16 -20.63 0.64 -4.98
N ASP A 17 -20.56 1.83 -4.37
CA ASP A 17 -20.40 3.08 -5.10
C ASP A 17 -18.93 3.50 -5.25
N PHE A 18 -17.98 2.71 -4.72
CA PHE A 18 -16.57 3.07 -4.83
C PHE A 18 -16.12 3.10 -6.29
N CYS A 19 -15.54 4.21 -6.69
CA CYS A 19 -15.06 4.41 -8.06
C CYS A 19 -13.82 5.31 -8.03
N CYS A 20 -12.65 4.76 -8.33
CA CYS A 20 -11.39 5.50 -8.30
C CYS A 20 -10.87 5.86 -9.69
N GLY A 21 -11.54 5.41 -10.75
CA GLY A 21 -11.09 5.64 -12.12
C GLY A 21 -10.28 4.50 -12.71
N GLN A 22 -9.92 3.49 -11.90
CA GLN A 22 -9.23 2.28 -12.33
C GLN A 22 -10.15 1.10 -12.09
N VAL A 23 -10.66 0.51 -13.16
CA VAL A 23 -11.65 -0.57 -13.09
C VAL A 23 -11.16 -1.77 -12.27
N SER A 24 -9.88 -2.12 -12.43
CA SER A 24 -9.31 -3.25 -11.68
C SER A 24 -9.34 -3.03 -10.17
N LEU A 25 -9.05 -1.80 -9.72
CA LEU A 25 -9.07 -1.45 -8.29
C LEU A 25 -10.51 -1.38 -7.77
N ASP A 26 -11.44 -0.87 -8.58
CA ASP A 26 -12.85 -0.82 -8.20
C ASP A 26 -13.42 -2.23 -8.05
N ASN A 27 -13.13 -3.11 -9.00
CA ASN A 27 -13.59 -4.49 -8.94
C ASN A 27 -12.97 -5.25 -7.78
N TYR A 28 -11.71 -4.94 -7.44
CA TYR A 28 -11.06 -5.61 -6.32
C TYR A 28 -11.81 -5.38 -5.01
N ILE A 29 -12.08 -4.13 -4.66
CA ILE A 29 -12.75 -3.82 -3.39
C ILE A 29 -14.19 -4.34 -3.35
N ARG A 30 -14.87 -4.34 -4.49
CA ARG A 30 -16.26 -4.80 -4.58
C ARG A 30 -16.39 -6.31 -4.52
N ARG A 31 -15.46 -7.06 -5.13
CA ARG A 31 -15.67 -8.49 -5.43
C ARG A 31 -14.61 -9.42 -4.88
N GLN A 32 -13.36 -8.96 -4.68
CA GLN A 32 -12.24 -9.84 -4.37
C GLN A 32 -11.67 -9.66 -2.96
N ALA A 33 -11.71 -8.45 -2.43
CA ALA A 33 -11.04 -8.10 -1.17
C ALA A 33 -11.46 -8.99 0.00
N SER A 34 -12.75 -9.24 0.15
CA SER A 34 -13.27 -10.05 1.24
C SER A 34 -12.72 -11.48 1.21
N GLN A 35 -12.65 -12.07 0.00
CA GLN A 35 -12.10 -13.42 -0.17
C GLN A 35 -10.60 -13.48 0.14
N ASP A 36 -9.85 -12.49 -0.32
CA ASP A 36 -8.41 -12.42 -0.07
C ASP A 36 -8.11 -12.36 1.42
N MET A 37 -8.90 -11.58 2.18
CA MET A 37 -8.76 -11.51 3.63
C MET A 37 -9.09 -12.84 4.31
N LYS A 38 -10.17 -13.49 3.90
CA LYS A 38 -10.55 -14.80 4.44
C LYS A 38 -9.48 -15.86 4.20
N ARG A 39 -8.85 -15.80 3.02
CA ARG A 39 -7.81 -16.76 2.63
C ARG A 39 -6.42 -16.38 3.12
N LYS A 40 -6.28 -15.26 3.82
CA LYS A 40 -4.98 -14.77 4.34
C LYS A 40 -3.99 -14.45 3.21
N VAL A 41 -4.48 -14.05 2.05
CA VAL A 41 -3.66 -13.69 0.90
C VAL A 41 -3.30 -12.20 0.94
N SER A 42 -4.22 -11.36 1.42
CA SER A 42 -4.01 -9.93 1.52
C SER A 42 -4.84 -9.36 2.67
N THR A 43 -4.29 -8.36 3.36
CA THR A 43 -5.03 -7.61 4.37
C THR A 43 -5.45 -6.27 3.77
N VAL A 44 -6.72 -5.92 3.91
CA VAL A 44 -7.31 -4.74 3.30
C VAL A 44 -7.71 -3.75 4.39
N PHE A 45 -7.27 -2.50 4.26
CA PHE A 45 -7.61 -1.40 5.17
C PHE A 45 -8.40 -0.35 4.39
N VAL A 46 -9.44 0.19 5.02
CA VAL A 46 -10.30 1.18 4.37
C VAL A 46 -10.27 2.51 5.10
N LEU A 47 -10.35 3.59 4.33
CA LEU A 47 -10.51 4.95 4.82
C LEU A 47 -12.00 5.27 4.78
N ILE A 48 -12.54 5.69 5.92
CA ILE A 48 -13.95 6.03 6.06
C ILE A 48 -14.10 7.34 6.82
N ASP A 49 -15.30 7.92 6.73
CA ASP A 49 -15.74 9.02 7.59
C ASP A 49 -16.56 8.38 8.71
N ASP A 50 -16.08 8.46 9.94
CA ASP A 50 -16.72 7.82 11.09
C ASP A 50 -18.08 8.45 11.43
N THR A 51 -18.39 9.63 10.85
CA THR A 51 -19.70 10.28 11.00
C THR A 51 -20.70 9.88 9.92
N ASP A 52 -20.26 9.16 8.88
CA ASP A 52 -21.11 8.65 7.82
C ASP A 52 -21.78 7.35 8.27
N LEU A 53 -23.10 7.37 8.42
CA LEU A 53 -23.85 6.20 8.90
C LEU A 53 -23.79 4.99 7.97
N ARG A 54 -23.50 5.20 6.69
CA ARG A 54 -23.36 4.12 5.70
C ARG A 54 -21.96 3.56 5.66
N PHE A 55 -20.99 4.24 6.25
CA PHE A 55 -19.57 3.87 6.19
C PHE A 55 -19.09 3.61 4.76
N ASN A 56 -19.36 4.59 3.88
CA ASN A 56 -18.87 4.52 2.51
C ASN A 56 -17.35 4.48 2.50
N ILE A 57 -16.79 3.62 1.65
CA ILE A 57 -15.34 3.53 1.50
C ILE A 57 -14.85 4.72 0.68
N LEU A 58 -14.01 5.55 1.27
CA LEU A 58 -13.43 6.74 0.63
C LEU A 58 -12.10 6.39 -0.06
N GLY A 59 -11.44 5.35 0.42
CA GLY A 59 -10.19 4.85 -0.12
C GLY A 59 -9.84 3.54 0.53
N TYR A 60 -8.85 2.83 -0.02
CA TYR A 60 -8.36 1.60 0.59
C TYR A 60 -6.93 1.31 0.15
N TYR A 61 -6.25 0.48 0.93
CA TYR A 61 -4.96 -0.06 0.54
C TYR A 61 -4.84 -1.51 1.03
N THR A 62 -3.90 -2.25 0.46
CA THR A 62 -3.69 -3.65 0.80
C THR A 62 -2.24 -3.91 1.17
N LEU A 63 -2.04 -4.77 2.18
CA LEU A 63 -0.72 -5.22 2.60
C LEU A 63 -0.65 -6.74 2.57
N SER A 64 0.49 -7.26 2.12
CA SER A 64 0.78 -8.69 2.18
C SER A 64 2.29 -8.90 2.27
N SER A 65 2.70 -10.14 2.54
CA SER A 65 4.12 -10.49 2.50
C SER A 65 4.60 -10.58 1.06
N TYR A 66 5.90 -10.35 0.84
CA TYR A 66 6.49 -10.36 -0.49
C TYR A 66 7.92 -10.86 -0.43
N THR A 67 8.37 -11.45 -1.53
CA THR A 67 9.76 -11.89 -1.68
C THR A 67 10.43 -11.10 -2.79
N ILE A 68 11.56 -10.46 -2.46
CA ILE A 68 12.34 -9.72 -3.44
C ILE A 68 13.50 -10.61 -3.91
N GLU A 69 13.70 -10.66 -5.22
CA GLU A 69 14.94 -11.23 -5.80
C GLU A 69 16.03 -10.16 -5.68
N ILE A 70 17.15 -10.50 -5.02
CA ILE A 70 18.23 -9.53 -4.76
C ILE A 70 18.79 -8.95 -6.06
N GLU A 71 18.79 -9.73 -7.14
CA GLU A 71 19.28 -9.30 -8.44
C GLU A 71 18.46 -8.15 -9.04
N ASN A 72 17.20 -7.96 -8.60
CA ASN A 72 16.32 -6.90 -9.08
C ASN A 72 16.55 -5.57 -8.36
N LEU A 73 17.31 -5.57 -7.26
CA LEU A 73 17.60 -4.36 -6.51
C LEU A 73 18.77 -3.59 -7.12
N LYS A 74 18.77 -2.27 -6.93
CA LYS A 74 19.90 -1.45 -7.34
C LYS A 74 21.15 -1.88 -6.59
N GLN A 75 22.29 -1.89 -7.27
CA GLN A 75 23.58 -2.31 -6.70
C GLN A 75 23.93 -1.55 -5.43
N SER A 76 23.65 -0.25 -5.41
CA SER A 76 23.96 0.59 -4.25
C SER A 76 23.25 0.13 -2.97
N PHE A 77 22.06 -0.46 -3.12
CA PHE A 77 21.31 -1.03 -2.01
C PHE A 77 21.68 -2.50 -1.78
N ALA A 78 21.77 -3.29 -2.85
CA ALA A 78 22.04 -4.72 -2.78
C ALA A 78 23.36 -5.04 -2.08
N LYS A 79 24.43 -4.25 -2.30
CA LYS A 79 25.73 -4.51 -1.66
C LYS A 79 25.73 -4.33 -0.15
N LYS A 80 24.72 -3.68 0.43
CA LYS A 80 24.58 -3.52 1.88
C LYS A 80 23.88 -4.69 2.52
N LEU A 81 23.36 -5.63 1.73
CA LEU A 81 22.54 -6.74 2.18
C LEU A 81 23.30 -8.05 2.16
N PRO A 82 22.88 -9.05 2.99
CA PRO A 82 23.39 -10.39 2.86
C PRO A 82 23.12 -10.95 1.48
N ARG A 83 23.96 -11.86 1.02
CA ARG A 83 23.83 -12.43 -0.33
C ARG A 83 22.85 -13.59 -0.41
N TYR A 84 21.70 -13.45 0.22
CA TYR A 84 20.61 -14.39 0.03
C TYR A 84 19.94 -14.05 -1.32
N PRO A 85 19.62 -15.05 -2.13
CA PRO A 85 18.98 -14.78 -3.43
C PRO A 85 17.59 -14.16 -3.28
N GLN A 86 16.89 -14.48 -2.19
CA GLN A 86 15.55 -13.98 -1.92
C GLN A 86 15.52 -13.32 -0.55
N LEU A 87 14.83 -12.18 -0.46
CA LEU A 87 14.78 -11.36 0.74
C LEU A 87 13.33 -11.02 1.08
N PRO A 88 13.01 -10.94 2.39
CA PRO A 88 11.65 -10.64 2.82
C PRO A 88 11.30 -9.17 2.65
N ALA A 89 10.06 -8.90 2.25
CA ALA A 89 9.53 -7.55 2.10
C ALA A 89 8.04 -7.53 2.38
N THR A 90 7.47 -6.33 2.43
CA THR A 90 6.04 -6.09 2.58
C THR A 90 5.51 -5.47 1.30
N LEU A 91 4.44 -6.03 0.75
CA LEU A 91 3.83 -5.51 -0.47
C LEU A 91 2.66 -4.60 -0.14
N LEU A 92 2.77 -3.34 -0.56
CA LEU A 92 1.64 -2.42 -0.68
C LEU A 92 1.11 -2.59 -2.10
N GLY A 93 0.21 -3.55 -2.26
CA GLY A 93 -0.21 -4.00 -3.59
C GLY A 93 -1.18 -3.07 -4.27
N ARG A 94 -2.01 -2.38 -3.47
CA ARG A 94 -3.04 -1.48 -3.97
C ARG A 94 -3.19 -0.30 -3.05
N LEU A 95 -3.42 0.87 -3.63
CA LEU A 95 -3.77 2.09 -2.90
C LEU A 95 -4.66 2.92 -3.82
N ALA A 96 -5.91 3.13 -3.41
CA ALA A 96 -6.91 3.78 -4.25
C ALA A 96 -7.77 4.76 -3.47
N ILE A 97 -8.10 5.88 -4.09
CA ILE A 97 -8.97 6.92 -3.54
C ILE A 97 -10.18 7.08 -4.45
N ASP A 98 -11.37 7.14 -3.86
CA ASP A 98 -12.59 7.44 -4.61
C ASP A 98 -12.46 8.77 -5.34
N ASN A 99 -12.99 8.85 -6.57
CA ASN A 99 -12.85 10.05 -7.40
C ASN A 99 -13.37 11.31 -6.72
N GLN A 100 -14.42 11.20 -5.93
CA GLN A 100 -15.01 12.36 -5.24
C GLN A 100 -14.16 12.84 -4.07
N GLN A 101 -13.18 12.05 -3.66
CA GLN A 101 -12.32 12.35 -2.51
C GLN A 101 -10.91 12.77 -2.91
N LYS A 102 -10.62 12.83 -4.21
CA LYS A 102 -9.28 13.23 -4.70
C LYS A 102 -9.01 14.70 -4.39
N GLY A 103 -7.74 15.02 -4.21
CA GLY A 103 -7.32 16.39 -3.92
C GLY A 103 -7.43 16.80 -2.46
N LYS A 104 -7.80 15.87 -1.56
CA LYS A 104 -7.95 16.15 -0.12
C LYS A 104 -6.78 15.64 0.73
N GLY A 105 -5.74 15.11 0.09
CA GLY A 105 -4.57 14.57 0.82
C GLY A 105 -4.76 13.17 1.39
N PHE A 106 -5.82 12.46 1.01
CA PHE A 106 -6.11 11.14 1.55
C PHE A 106 -5.10 10.07 1.10
N GLY A 107 -4.53 10.21 -0.10
CA GLY A 107 -3.49 9.31 -0.57
C GLY A 107 -2.27 9.32 0.34
N GLU A 108 -1.82 10.51 0.74
CA GLU A 108 -0.71 10.65 1.68
C GLU A 108 -1.04 10.06 3.05
N ILE A 109 -2.23 10.33 3.56
CA ILE A 109 -2.70 9.80 4.85
C ILE A 109 -2.66 8.27 4.83
N MET A 110 -3.17 7.66 3.77
CA MET A 110 -3.19 6.20 3.65
C MET A 110 -1.79 5.63 3.46
N LEU A 111 -0.95 6.27 2.67
CA LEU A 111 0.42 5.82 2.48
C LEU A 111 1.17 5.81 3.81
N PHE A 112 1.10 6.89 4.58
CA PHE A 112 1.78 6.98 5.86
C PHE A 112 1.23 5.98 6.87
N ASP A 113 -0.07 5.73 6.85
CA ASP A 113 -0.68 4.68 7.69
C ASP A 113 -0.11 3.30 7.34
N ALA A 114 -0.01 3.00 6.06
CA ALA A 114 0.57 1.73 5.59
C ALA A 114 2.04 1.59 5.98
N LEU A 115 2.82 2.67 5.84
CA LEU A 115 4.23 2.66 6.20
C LEU A 115 4.44 2.48 7.70
N LYS A 116 3.61 3.11 8.54
CA LYS A 116 3.65 2.92 9.99
C LYS A 116 3.38 1.47 10.37
N LYS A 117 2.38 0.85 9.73
CA LYS A 117 2.07 -0.56 9.96
C LYS A 117 3.23 -1.46 9.53
N ALA A 118 3.83 -1.18 8.38
CA ALA A 118 4.95 -1.96 7.87
C ALA A 118 6.14 -1.93 8.83
N ILE A 119 6.48 -0.76 9.37
CA ILE A 119 7.55 -0.61 10.36
C ILE A 119 7.21 -1.42 11.63
N ALA A 120 6.00 -1.29 12.14
CA ALA A 120 5.59 -2.01 13.35
C ALA A 120 5.69 -3.53 13.16
N VAL A 121 5.21 -4.03 12.03
CA VAL A 121 5.24 -5.47 11.74
C VAL A 121 6.67 -5.96 11.50
N SER A 122 7.55 -5.14 10.93
CA SER A 122 8.94 -5.53 10.65
C SER A 122 9.74 -5.83 11.92
N LYS A 123 9.27 -5.38 13.07
CA LYS A 123 9.89 -5.68 14.38
C LYS A 123 9.52 -7.07 14.89
N GLN A 124 8.49 -7.69 14.34
CA GLN A 124 8.03 -9.02 14.73
C GLN A 124 8.30 -10.05 13.64
N ILE A 125 8.08 -9.68 12.40
CA ILE A 125 8.38 -10.52 11.23
C ILE A 125 9.22 -9.66 10.29
N ALA A 126 10.48 -10.05 10.11
CA ALA A 126 11.46 -9.26 9.38
C ALA A 126 10.98 -8.91 7.97
N SER A 127 11.20 -7.66 7.59
CA SER A 127 10.90 -7.14 6.27
C SER A 127 11.89 -6.01 6.00
N LEU A 128 12.60 -6.04 4.88
CA LEU A 128 13.65 -5.05 4.63
C LEU A 128 13.13 -3.81 3.89
N ALA A 129 11.97 -3.89 3.27
CA ALA A 129 11.45 -2.80 2.46
C ALA A 129 9.94 -2.93 2.24
N VAL A 130 9.30 -1.82 1.89
CA VAL A 130 7.94 -1.83 1.35
C VAL A 130 8.05 -1.76 -0.16
N ILE A 131 7.33 -2.66 -0.84
CA ILE A 131 7.23 -2.69 -2.29
C ILE A 131 5.87 -2.13 -2.67
N ALA A 132 5.84 -1.21 -3.64
CA ALA A 132 4.59 -0.67 -4.18
C ALA A 132 4.46 -1.07 -5.64
N GLU A 133 3.23 -1.36 -6.06
CA GLU A 133 2.91 -1.63 -7.45
C GLU A 133 2.07 -0.48 -8.00
N ALA A 134 2.59 0.22 -9.01
CA ALA A 134 1.90 1.34 -9.64
C ALA A 134 1.21 0.86 -10.92
N LEU A 135 -0.05 1.28 -11.13
CA LEU A 135 -0.79 0.93 -12.35
C LEU A 135 -0.41 1.83 -13.54
N ASP A 136 0.07 3.03 -13.24
CA ASP A 136 0.44 3.98 -14.29
C ASP A 136 1.55 4.92 -13.78
N GLU A 137 2.02 5.82 -14.64
CA GLU A 137 3.07 6.78 -14.30
C GLU A 137 2.63 7.76 -13.22
N ASN A 138 1.36 8.13 -13.17
CA ASN A 138 0.86 9.01 -12.11
C ASN A 138 0.99 8.37 -10.74
N ALA A 139 0.63 7.10 -10.64
CA ALA A 139 0.79 6.34 -9.40
C ALA A 139 2.28 6.18 -9.05
N ALA A 140 3.13 5.86 -10.03
CA ALA A 140 4.57 5.75 -9.82
C ALA A 140 5.14 7.07 -9.29
N ASN A 141 4.76 8.20 -9.89
CA ASN A 141 5.23 9.52 -9.46
C ASN A 141 4.77 9.87 -8.05
N PHE A 142 3.58 9.44 -7.67
CA PHE A 142 3.10 9.59 -6.30
C PHE A 142 4.06 8.91 -5.31
N TYR A 143 4.43 7.65 -5.57
CA TYR A 143 5.35 6.93 -4.70
C TYR A 143 6.76 7.55 -4.72
N ILE A 144 7.25 7.95 -5.88
CA ILE A 144 8.57 8.57 -6.03
C ILE A 144 8.67 9.85 -5.18
N LYS A 145 7.60 10.62 -5.12
CA LYS A 145 7.54 11.84 -4.28
C LYS A 145 7.90 11.56 -2.83
N TYR A 146 7.58 10.36 -2.32
CA TYR A 146 7.85 9.98 -0.93
C TYR A 146 9.11 9.14 -0.75
N GLY A 147 9.95 9.08 -1.79
CA GLY A 147 11.27 8.46 -1.70
C GLY A 147 11.36 7.05 -2.26
N PHE A 148 10.27 6.48 -2.75
CA PHE A 148 10.33 5.18 -3.42
C PHE A 148 11.18 5.26 -4.68
N GLN A 149 11.86 4.17 -5.01
CA GLN A 149 12.68 4.05 -6.21
C GLN A 149 12.16 2.90 -7.06
N LYS A 150 12.14 3.10 -8.38
CA LYS A 150 11.81 2.00 -9.30
C LYS A 150 12.91 0.93 -9.27
N PHE A 151 12.53 -0.34 -9.42
CA PHE A 151 13.51 -1.43 -9.53
C PHE A 151 14.42 -1.22 -10.74
N ASN A 152 13.83 -0.78 -11.85
CA ASN A 152 14.56 -0.36 -13.04
C ASN A 152 13.73 0.72 -13.75
N GLN A 153 14.30 1.30 -14.82
CA GLN A 153 13.72 2.44 -15.51
C GLN A 153 12.31 2.19 -16.03
N ASP A 154 12.01 0.96 -16.45
CA ASP A 154 10.73 0.60 -17.05
C ASP A 154 9.78 -0.07 -16.07
N SER A 155 10.21 -0.30 -14.83
CA SER A 155 9.43 -1.01 -13.84
C SER A 155 8.29 -0.16 -13.28
N MET A 156 7.14 -0.79 -13.07
CA MET A 156 6.04 -0.22 -12.30
C MET A 156 6.04 -0.71 -10.85
N LYS A 157 7.06 -1.49 -10.47
CA LYS A 157 7.32 -1.84 -9.07
C LYS A 157 8.38 -0.92 -8.51
N LEU A 158 8.11 -0.43 -7.31
CA LEU A 158 9.00 0.49 -6.60
C LEU A 158 9.27 -0.06 -5.21
N TYR A 159 10.34 0.39 -4.58
CA TYR A 159 10.66 -0.04 -3.22
C TYR A 159 11.12 1.14 -2.36
N LEU A 160 10.87 1.03 -1.07
CA LEU A 160 11.33 1.97 -0.07
C LEU A 160 11.91 1.16 1.10
N PRO A 161 13.24 1.22 1.33
CA PRO A 161 13.86 0.47 2.44
C PRO A 161 13.28 0.89 3.79
N MET A 162 13.21 -0.05 4.75
CA MET A 162 12.69 0.24 6.09
C MET A 162 13.44 1.40 6.76
N LYS A 163 14.75 1.49 6.56
CA LYS A 163 15.54 2.59 7.10
C LYS A 163 15.06 3.94 6.59
N SER A 164 14.75 4.02 5.29
CA SER A 164 14.22 5.24 4.67
C SER A 164 12.83 5.58 5.21
N ILE A 165 12.02 4.55 5.47
CA ILE A 165 10.68 4.74 6.07
C ILE A 165 10.81 5.31 7.47
N GLU A 166 11.72 4.77 8.29
CA GLU A 166 11.98 5.30 9.64
C GLU A 166 12.36 6.77 9.59
N ASP A 167 13.24 7.15 8.67
CA ASP A 167 13.67 8.53 8.50
C ASP A 167 12.52 9.43 8.04
N LEU A 168 11.70 8.94 7.11
CA LEU A 168 10.53 9.68 6.61
C LEU A 168 9.51 9.95 7.72
N LEU A 169 9.26 8.98 8.59
CA LEU A 169 8.27 9.10 9.66
C LEU A 169 8.76 9.98 10.82
N LYS A 170 10.06 10.25 10.92
CA LYS A 170 10.64 11.15 11.94
C LYS A 170 10.56 12.61 11.55
N SER A 171 10.44 12.90 10.26
CA SER A 171 10.44 14.29 9.77
C SER A 171 9.09 14.97 9.84
#